data_f547508b4b7dc1629550e70dad886fc4
#
_entry.id   f547508b4b7dc1629550e70dad886fc4
#
_cell.length_a   1.000
_cell.length_b   1.000
_cell.length_c   1.000
_cell.angle_alpha   90.00
_cell.angle_beta   90.00
_cell.angle_gamma   90.00
#
_symmetry.space_group_name_H-M   'P 1'
#
loop_
_entity.id
_entity.type
_entity.pdbx_description
1 polymer ?
#
loop_
_entity_poly.entity_id
_entity_poly.type
_entity_poly.pdbx_seq_one_letter_code
_entity_poly.pdbx_strand_id
1 'polypeptide(L)'
;MLIFAAVVLLAIFLRAWHFHDWLFLKMDQARDALLIKQTLENGLGWLPLLGPKAGGTHLNLGPAFYYFQYIAAFLFQSAHPAVLAYPDLLFSILSIPLFFLYLQKYFSRDWSMVLAGLYALCFLGIEYSRFAWNPNSLVFFNLLYFYAFLNIFDESIKYKLRWIIIAGLSFAVSTQLHFLSFATLPVITVVFFLFSRKEIKKNLGWKKILLFLGMIILVYLPVAVNEIITYGKNTDAFFAAIKSKPSHHSLWQNILRDFRYWGQNWFLVITSWISKKASLKPAIIAWFGMIIPGLLLAAKFYRAEKNSFKKKFLLLAILWFLAYFLIYIPISYQIRPRFFLPLLALPFLFIGFIAKYFWEKNRNIWKIPVVAVLAIILVGNLYGTYLWFKEIKSAQKKGVYPQRTIILKARDGIVLWHFEKAAEYIKRDCDKPLVYTSASSEYKSPVKYVLSLANMNAVSIENFDVGKDGCFYAFGLTRSKNFSLKNKEKFDILSQSKFGALTVYKLNPKEGESPFSKGEKEGKSSRIFWKDVHF
;
A
#
# COMPACT_ATOMS: atom_id res chain seq x y z
N MET A 1 -27.73 -13.31 0.98
CA MET A 1 -26.56 -13.80 1.74
C MET A 1 -25.66 -14.70 0.91
N LEU A 2 -26.17 -15.78 0.30
CA LEU A 2 -25.34 -16.71 -0.52
C LEU A 2 -24.58 -15.99 -1.65
N ILE A 3 -25.24 -15.10 -2.41
CA ILE A 3 -24.58 -14.32 -3.47
C ILE A 3 -23.44 -13.47 -2.93
N PHE A 4 -23.63 -12.78 -1.79
CA PHE A 4 -22.58 -11.98 -1.18
C PHE A 4 -21.42 -12.85 -0.69
N ALA A 5 -21.69 -14.01 -0.09
CA ALA A 5 -20.66 -14.97 0.28
C ALA A 5 -19.86 -15.45 -0.95
N ALA A 6 -20.53 -15.76 -2.05
CA ALA A 6 -19.86 -16.12 -3.31
C ALA A 6 -18.96 -14.99 -3.85
N VAL A 7 -19.42 -13.74 -3.77
CA VAL A 7 -18.62 -12.56 -4.15
C VAL A 7 -17.38 -12.41 -3.26
N VAL A 8 -17.53 -12.64 -1.95
CA VAL A 8 -16.39 -12.60 -1.01
C VAL A 8 -15.40 -13.72 -1.31
N LEU A 9 -15.86 -14.93 -1.57
CA LEU A 9 -15.00 -16.05 -1.97
C LEU A 9 -14.26 -15.76 -3.28
N LEU A 10 -14.95 -15.20 -4.28
CA LEU A 10 -14.31 -14.76 -5.52
C LEU A 10 -13.26 -13.68 -5.25
N ALA A 11 -13.56 -12.73 -4.39
CA ALA A 11 -12.61 -11.66 -4.02
C ALA A 11 -11.36 -12.20 -3.31
N ILE A 12 -11.49 -13.21 -2.45
CA ILE A 12 -10.39 -13.93 -1.83
C ILE A 12 -9.58 -14.66 -2.89
N PHE A 13 -10.24 -15.42 -3.75
CA PHE A 13 -9.61 -16.14 -4.85
C PHE A 13 -8.77 -15.20 -5.74
N LEU A 14 -9.33 -14.07 -6.18
CA LEU A 14 -8.61 -13.11 -7.04
C LEU A 14 -7.38 -12.49 -6.33
N ARG A 15 -7.41 -12.35 -5.01
CA ARG A 15 -6.26 -11.88 -4.23
C ARG A 15 -5.20 -12.95 -4.01
N ALA A 16 -5.60 -14.22 -3.86
CA ALA A 16 -4.73 -15.34 -3.57
C ALA A 16 -4.19 -16.07 -4.82
N TRP A 17 -4.86 -15.92 -5.99
CA TRP A 17 -4.49 -16.61 -7.23
C TRP A 17 -3.07 -16.29 -7.67
N HIS A 18 -2.20 -17.29 -7.76
CA HIS A 18 -0.76 -17.12 -8.02
C HIS A 18 -0.09 -16.06 -7.13
N PHE A 19 -0.49 -15.99 -5.85
CA PHE A 19 -0.01 -14.95 -4.92
C PHE A 19 1.50 -14.96 -4.80
N HIS A 20 2.10 -16.13 -4.63
CA HIS A 20 3.54 -16.33 -4.53
C HIS A 20 4.27 -15.89 -5.82
N ASP A 21 3.92 -16.49 -6.95
CA ASP A 21 4.66 -16.31 -8.21
C ASP A 21 4.58 -14.87 -8.74
N TRP A 22 3.39 -14.24 -8.58
CA TRP A 22 3.12 -12.91 -9.13
C TRP A 22 3.31 -11.79 -8.12
N LEU A 23 3.97 -12.08 -7.02
CA LEU A 23 4.27 -11.10 -5.99
C LEU A 23 5.26 -10.06 -6.52
N PHE A 24 4.91 -8.80 -6.33
CA PHE A 24 5.78 -7.67 -6.64
C PHE A 24 6.92 -7.58 -5.62
N LEU A 25 8.17 -7.61 -6.08
CA LEU A 25 9.36 -7.51 -5.25
C LEU A 25 10.34 -6.50 -5.85
N LYS A 26 10.55 -5.38 -5.17
CA LYS A 26 11.49 -4.31 -5.53
C LYS A 26 12.35 -3.92 -4.32
N MET A 27 13.14 -2.87 -4.49
CA MET A 27 14.09 -2.41 -3.49
C MET A 27 13.49 -2.25 -2.08
N ASP A 28 12.32 -1.60 -1.97
CA ASP A 28 11.68 -1.38 -0.66
C ASP A 28 11.28 -2.70 0.00
N GLN A 29 10.62 -3.61 -0.75
CA GLN A 29 10.17 -4.91 -0.24
C GLN A 29 11.36 -5.79 0.16
N ALA A 30 12.41 -5.82 -0.65
CA ALA A 30 13.60 -6.62 -0.37
C ALA A 30 14.41 -6.09 0.82
N ARG A 31 14.53 -4.75 0.94
CA ARG A 31 15.14 -4.11 2.11
C ARG A 31 14.42 -4.47 3.39
N ASP A 32 13.09 -4.36 3.37
CA ASP A 32 12.25 -4.64 4.53
C ASP A 32 12.27 -6.14 4.87
N ALA A 33 12.25 -7.00 3.85
CA ALA A 33 12.38 -8.45 4.02
C ALA A 33 13.71 -8.86 4.64
N LEU A 34 14.82 -8.24 4.23
CA LEU A 34 16.14 -8.48 4.83
C LEU A 34 16.15 -8.10 6.32
N LEU A 35 15.54 -6.97 6.68
CA LEU A 35 15.42 -6.52 8.06
C LEU A 35 14.64 -7.55 8.90
N ILE A 36 13.51 -8.04 8.39
CA ILE A 36 12.70 -9.03 9.11
C ILE A 36 13.40 -10.39 9.20
N LYS A 37 14.13 -10.79 8.15
CA LYS A 37 14.98 -12.00 8.20
C LYS A 37 16.00 -11.92 9.34
N GLN A 38 16.75 -10.81 9.42
CA GLN A 38 17.70 -10.57 10.50
C GLN A 38 17.04 -10.57 11.89
N THR A 39 15.83 -9.99 12.00
CA THR A 39 15.08 -10.02 13.26
C THR A 39 14.62 -11.44 13.63
N LEU A 40 14.19 -12.23 12.65
CA LEU A 40 13.76 -13.62 12.87
C LEU A 40 14.93 -14.50 13.36
N GLU A 41 16.12 -14.31 12.77
CA GLU A 41 17.34 -15.05 13.10
C GLU A 41 17.94 -14.65 14.46
N ASN A 42 17.84 -13.38 14.85
CA ASN A 42 18.52 -12.84 16.03
C ASN A 42 17.58 -12.49 17.21
N GLY A 43 16.25 -12.68 17.03
CA GLY A 43 15.24 -12.49 18.06
C GLY A 43 14.66 -11.08 18.16
N LEU A 44 13.68 -10.91 19.06
CA LEU A 44 12.86 -9.69 19.22
C LEU A 44 13.65 -8.40 19.46
N GLY A 45 14.82 -8.50 20.10
CA GLY A 45 15.69 -7.35 20.32
C GLY A 45 16.12 -6.65 19.03
N TRP A 46 16.06 -7.32 17.89
CA TRP A 46 16.36 -6.75 16.56
C TRP A 46 15.15 -6.14 15.85
N LEU A 47 13.99 -6.03 16.52
CA LEU A 47 12.89 -5.23 15.99
C LEU A 47 13.25 -3.74 16.01
N PRO A 48 13.03 -3.01 14.90
CA PRO A 48 13.37 -1.60 14.84
C PRO A 48 12.35 -0.75 15.61
N LEU A 49 12.79 0.34 16.20
CA LEU A 49 11.95 1.33 16.87
C LEU A 49 11.20 2.22 15.89
N LEU A 50 11.70 2.37 14.67
CA LEU A 50 11.09 3.16 13.60
C LEU A 50 10.80 2.30 12.37
N GLY A 51 9.79 2.71 11.62
CA GLY A 51 9.35 2.09 10.38
C GLY A 51 10.13 2.55 9.13
N PRO A 52 9.56 2.31 7.94
CA PRO A 52 10.15 2.73 6.67
C PRO A 52 10.21 4.26 6.57
N LYS A 53 11.15 4.76 5.74
CA LYS A 53 11.23 6.20 5.44
C LYS A 53 10.02 6.66 4.63
N ALA A 54 9.46 7.79 5.00
CA ALA A 54 8.44 8.48 4.22
C ALA A 54 9.06 9.00 2.90
N GLY A 55 8.52 8.55 1.77
CA GLY A 55 9.06 8.67 0.41
C GLY A 55 9.93 9.89 0.10
N GLY A 56 11.22 9.69 -0.05
CA GLY A 56 12.21 10.70 -0.43
C GLY A 56 12.54 11.73 0.66
N THR A 57 12.24 11.43 1.93
CA THR A 57 12.63 12.24 3.10
C THR A 57 13.52 11.44 4.05
N HIS A 58 14.08 12.11 5.07
CA HIS A 58 14.76 11.45 6.18
C HIS A 58 13.81 11.03 7.30
N LEU A 59 12.56 11.47 7.26
CA LEU A 59 11.51 11.11 8.22
C LEU A 59 11.19 9.61 8.12
N ASN A 60 11.22 8.91 9.26
CA ASN A 60 10.72 7.55 9.36
C ASN A 60 9.30 7.53 9.91
N LEU A 61 8.50 6.60 9.41
CA LEU A 61 7.18 6.28 9.95
C LEU A 61 7.30 5.47 11.24
N GLY A 62 6.17 5.16 11.89
CA GLY A 62 6.20 4.22 13.01
C GLY A 62 6.40 2.77 12.56
N PRO A 63 6.79 1.87 13.48
CA PRO A 63 7.24 0.51 13.15
C PRO A 63 6.12 -0.51 12.91
N ALA A 64 4.85 -0.17 13.03
CA ALA A 64 3.72 -1.11 12.97
C ALA A 64 3.78 -2.05 11.75
N PHE A 65 4.18 -1.54 10.58
CA PHE A 65 4.34 -2.34 9.37
C PHE A 65 5.37 -3.48 9.55
N TYR A 66 6.53 -3.19 10.12
CA TYR A 66 7.56 -4.19 10.38
C TYR A 66 7.12 -5.22 11.43
N TYR A 67 6.34 -4.78 12.42
CA TYR A 67 5.82 -5.71 13.44
C TYR A 67 4.81 -6.68 12.84
N PHE A 68 3.95 -6.24 11.91
CA PHE A 68 3.06 -7.15 11.19
C PHE A 68 3.83 -8.17 10.35
N GLN A 69 4.87 -7.73 9.64
CA GLN A 69 5.72 -8.62 8.86
C GLN A 69 6.45 -9.62 9.77
N TYR A 70 6.98 -9.17 10.91
CA TYR A 70 7.65 -10.03 11.86
C TYR A 70 6.69 -11.09 12.45
N ILE A 71 5.47 -10.71 12.81
CA ILE A 71 4.46 -11.66 13.29
C ILE A 71 4.21 -12.75 12.24
N ALA A 72 4.05 -12.39 10.97
CA ALA A 72 3.90 -13.37 9.90
C ALA A 72 5.15 -14.26 9.76
N ALA A 73 6.34 -13.66 9.73
CA ALA A 73 7.60 -14.39 9.64
C ALA A 73 7.78 -15.37 10.81
N PHE A 74 7.44 -14.96 12.02
CA PHE A 74 7.51 -15.79 13.22
C PHE A 74 6.51 -16.95 13.19
N LEU A 75 5.25 -16.70 12.81
CA LEU A 75 4.21 -17.73 12.74
C LEU A 75 4.51 -18.81 11.68
N PHE A 76 5.07 -18.41 10.55
CA PHE A 76 5.41 -19.32 9.45
C PHE A 76 6.87 -19.75 9.42
N GLN A 77 7.68 -19.33 10.41
CA GLN A 77 9.12 -19.60 10.50
C GLN A 77 9.87 -19.31 9.18
N SER A 78 9.48 -18.22 8.52
CA SER A 78 9.99 -17.87 7.19
C SER A 78 9.94 -16.37 6.93
N ALA A 79 11.05 -15.83 6.46
CA ALA A 79 11.13 -14.46 5.96
C ALA A 79 10.93 -14.36 4.43
N HIS A 80 10.35 -15.40 3.81
CA HIS A 80 10.05 -15.41 2.39
C HIS A 80 9.14 -14.23 2.01
N PRO A 81 9.38 -13.51 0.87
CA PRO A 81 8.61 -12.32 0.50
C PRO A 81 7.10 -12.53 0.47
N ALA A 82 6.62 -13.71 0.06
CA ALA A 82 5.20 -14.03 0.07
C ALA A 82 4.63 -14.09 1.51
N VAL A 83 5.36 -14.67 2.46
CA VAL A 83 4.97 -14.73 3.88
C VAL A 83 4.87 -13.33 4.47
N LEU A 84 5.85 -12.47 4.16
CA LEU A 84 5.86 -11.09 4.63
C LEU A 84 4.73 -10.24 4.06
N ALA A 85 4.10 -10.67 2.97
CA ALA A 85 2.94 -10.01 2.37
C ALA A 85 1.59 -10.54 2.89
N TYR A 86 1.56 -11.63 3.67
CA TYR A 86 0.31 -12.16 4.23
C TYR A 86 -0.46 -11.18 5.11
N PRO A 87 0.15 -10.31 5.93
CA PRO A 87 -0.60 -9.29 6.66
C PRO A 87 -1.39 -8.35 5.75
N ASP A 88 -0.78 -7.85 4.66
CA ASP A 88 -1.45 -6.98 3.71
C ASP A 88 -2.59 -7.69 2.96
N LEU A 89 -2.39 -8.95 2.59
CA LEU A 89 -3.44 -9.81 2.02
C LEU A 89 -4.60 -9.99 3.01
N LEU A 90 -4.30 -10.35 4.24
CA LEU A 90 -5.30 -10.58 5.31
C LEU A 90 -6.11 -9.32 5.58
N PHE A 91 -5.46 -8.17 5.79
CA PHE A 91 -6.15 -6.91 6.05
C PHE A 91 -6.98 -6.44 4.86
N SER A 92 -6.53 -6.66 3.63
CA SER A 92 -7.35 -6.39 2.45
C SER A 92 -8.60 -7.27 2.39
N ILE A 93 -8.50 -8.55 2.73
CA ILE A 93 -9.65 -9.46 2.81
C ILE A 93 -10.61 -9.04 3.92
N LEU A 94 -10.09 -8.78 5.13
CA LEU A 94 -10.89 -8.35 6.29
C LEU A 94 -11.56 -6.99 6.09
N SER A 95 -11.02 -6.14 5.22
CA SER A 95 -11.64 -4.85 4.88
C SER A 95 -13.01 -5.03 4.19
N ILE A 96 -13.27 -6.16 3.53
CA ILE A 96 -14.53 -6.42 2.82
C ILE A 96 -15.72 -6.58 3.79
N PRO A 97 -15.72 -7.54 4.73
CA PRO A 97 -16.79 -7.62 5.72
C PRO A 97 -16.86 -6.37 6.62
N LEU A 98 -15.72 -5.74 6.90
CA LEU A 98 -15.70 -4.50 7.67
C LEU A 98 -16.42 -3.36 6.93
N PHE A 99 -16.21 -3.23 5.61
CA PHE A 99 -16.93 -2.22 4.82
C PHE A 99 -18.42 -2.52 4.74
N PHE A 100 -18.81 -3.79 4.60
CA PHE A 100 -20.21 -4.19 4.70
C PHE A 100 -20.84 -3.74 6.03
N LEU A 101 -20.19 -4.00 7.17
CA LEU A 101 -20.65 -3.58 8.49
C LEU A 101 -20.68 -2.05 8.64
N TYR A 102 -19.72 -1.34 8.08
CA TYR A 102 -19.69 0.12 8.05
C TYR A 102 -20.88 0.69 7.27
N LEU A 103 -21.15 0.14 6.08
CA LEU A 103 -22.27 0.56 5.25
C LEU A 103 -23.63 0.33 5.92
N GLN A 104 -23.80 -0.75 6.69
CA GLN A 104 -25.03 -1.02 7.44
C GLN A 104 -25.36 0.05 8.48
N LYS A 105 -24.44 0.91 8.85
CA LYS A 105 -24.71 2.05 9.74
C LYS A 105 -25.61 3.11 9.09
N TYR A 106 -25.76 3.07 7.77
CA TYR A 106 -26.59 4.03 7.03
C TYR A 106 -27.50 3.38 5.98
N PHE A 107 -27.00 2.41 5.22
CA PHE A 107 -27.73 1.75 4.15
C PHE A 107 -28.48 0.51 4.65
N SER A 108 -29.48 0.07 3.87
CA SER A 108 -30.12 -1.24 4.07
C SER A 108 -29.09 -2.37 3.86
N ARG A 109 -29.42 -3.56 4.34
CA ARG A 109 -28.57 -4.76 4.19
C ARG A 109 -28.26 -5.06 2.72
N ASP A 110 -29.25 -4.95 1.84
CA ASP A 110 -29.10 -5.27 0.41
C ASP A 110 -28.17 -4.26 -0.28
N TRP A 111 -28.36 -2.97 -0.03
CA TRP A 111 -27.44 -1.95 -0.53
C TRP A 111 -26.03 -2.13 0.01
N SER A 112 -25.89 -2.51 1.28
CA SER A 112 -24.60 -2.79 1.89
C SER A 112 -23.89 -3.98 1.24
N MET A 113 -24.63 -5.05 0.88
CA MET A 113 -24.10 -6.20 0.14
C MET A 113 -23.64 -5.82 -1.27
N VAL A 114 -24.44 -5.05 -2.00
CA VAL A 114 -24.09 -4.60 -3.36
C VAL A 114 -22.82 -3.75 -3.35
N LEU A 115 -22.77 -2.71 -2.50
CA LEU A 115 -21.64 -1.78 -2.44
C LEU A 115 -20.36 -2.46 -1.92
N ALA A 116 -20.47 -3.32 -0.90
CA ALA A 116 -19.33 -4.09 -0.40
C ALA A 116 -18.86 -5.14 -1.42
N GLY A 117 -19.76 -5.69 -2.24
CA GLY A 117 -19.42 -6.57 -3.36
C GLY A 117 -18.62 -5.86 -4.45
N LEU A 118 -19.03 -4.67 -4.83
CA LEU A 118 -18.27 -3.83 -5.79
C LEU A 118 -16.89 -3.47 -5.25
N TYR A 119 -16.81 -3.07 -3.99
CA TYR A 119 -15.54 -2.80 -3.30
C TYR A 119 -14.63 -4.04 -3.25
N ALA A 120 -15.20 -5.21 -2.96
CA ALA A 120 -14.48 -6.48 -2.86
C ALA A 120 -13.77 -6.85 -4.17
N LEU A 121 -14.40 -6.55 -5.32
CA LEU A 121 -13.92 -6.87 -6.65
C LEU A 121 -13.19 -5.70 -7.33
N CYS A 122 -12.89 -4.63 -6.59
CA CYS A 122 -12.16 -3.47 -7.11
C CYS A 122 -10.72 -3.86 -7.49
N PHE A 123 -10.35 -3.59 -8.75
CA PHE A 123 -9.04 -3.88 -9.31
C PHE A 123 -7.90 -3.27 -8.49
N LEU A 124 -8.02 -1.99 -8.09
CA LEU A 124 -7.01 -1.32 -7.26
C LEU A 124 -6.79 -2.06 -5.93
N GLY A 125 -7.86 -2.46 -5.25
CA GLY A 125 -7.79 -3.20 -4.00
C GLY A 125 -7.17 -4.59 -4.16
N ILE A 126 -7.42 -5.25 -5.30
CA ILE A 126 -6.83 -6.55 -5.61
C ILE A 126 -5.33 -6.40 -5.87
N GLU A 127 -4.89 -5.46 -6.70
CA GLU A 127 -3.48 -5.29 -7.03
C GLU A 127 -2.65 -4.93 -5.78
N TYR A 128 -3.11 -3.98 -4.96
CA TYR A 128 -2.39 -3.55 -3.75
C TYR A 128 -2.46 -4.55 -2.58
N SER A 129 -3.31 -5.56 -2.62
CA SER A 129 -3.31 -6.63 -1.61
C SER A 129 -2.22 -7.68 -1.78
N ARG A 130 -1.46 -7.65 -2.88
CA ARG A 130 -0.66 -8.78 -3.35
C ARG A 130 0.85 -8.60 -3.18
N PHE A 131 1.28 -7.71 -2.33
CA PHE A 131 2.70 -7.52 -1.97
C PHE A 131 2.82 -6.74 -0.67
N ALA A 132 3.95 -6.91 0.02
CA ALA A 132 4.21 -6.24 1.28
C ALA A 132 4.57 -4.77 1.07
N TRP A 133 3.71 -3.85 1.57
CA TRP A 133 4.01 -2.43 1.56
C TRP A 133 3.22 -1.68 2.63
N ASN A 134 3.88 -0.76 3.34
CA ASN A 134 3.27 -0.06 4.47
C ASN A 134 1.91 0.61 4.18
N PRO A 135 1.60 1.20 2.99
CA PRO A 135 0.29 1.79 2.76
C PRO A 135 -0.83 0.78 2.45
N ASN A 136 -0.50 -0.49 2.15
CA ASN A 136 -1.51 -1.46 1.69
C ASN A 136 -2.54 -1.79 2.78
N SER A 137 -2.10 -1.92 4.02
CA SER A 137 -2.97 -2.21 5.17
C SER A 137 -3.88 -1.03 5.59
N LEU A 138 -3.67 0.18 5.04
CA LEU A 138 -4.52 1.35 5.35
C LEU A 138 -5.97 1.16 4.98
N VAL A 139 -6.27 0.37 3.95
CA VAL A 139 -7.65 0.07 3.53
C VAL A 139 -8.47 -0.55 4.67
N PHE A 140 -7.82 -1.31 5.54
CA PHE A 140 -8.44 -1.94 6.71
C PHE A 140 -8.43 -1.00 7.92
N PHE A 141 -7.26 -0.48 8.32
CA PHE A 141 -7.14 0.25 9.58
C PHE A 141 -7.86 1.60 9.58
N ASN A 142 -7.87 2.35 8.46
CA ASN A 142 -8.67 3.56 8.35
C ASN A 142 -10.17 3.25 8.45
N LEU A 143 -10.61 2.20 7.76
CA LEU A 143 -12.01 1.79 7.81
C LEU A 143 -12.40 1.28 9.20
N LEU A 144 -11.52 0.52 9.87
CA LEU A 144 -11.72 0.05 11.24
C LEU A 144 -11.82 1.23 12.22
N TYR A 145 -10.95 2.24 12.04
CA TYR A 145 -11.04 3.46 12.83
C TYR A 145 -12.40 4.14 12.67
N PHE A 146 -12.86 4.39 11.44
CA PHE A 146 -14.15 5.04 11.21
C PHE A 146 -15.33 4.21 11.69
N TYR A 147 -15.28 2.89 11.52
CA TYR A 147 -16.32 2.00 12.03
C TYR A 147 -16.37 2.00 13.56
N ALA A 148 -15.22 1.87 14.21
CA ALA A 148 -15.13 1.90 15.67
C ALA A 148 -15.54 3.28 16.23
N PHE A 149 -15.10 4.34 15.56
CA PHE A 149 -15.41 5.72 15.92
C PHE A 149 -16.92 5.98 15.87
N LEU A 150 -17.63 5.53 14.83
CA LEU A 150 -19.09 5.62 14.76
C LEU A 150 -19.77 4.81 15.88
N ASN A 151 -19.27 3.62 16.19
CA ASN A 151 -19.85 2.78 17.23
C ASN A 151 -19.76 3.38 18.64
N ILE A 152 -18.82 4.31 18.89
CA ILE A 152 -18.76 5.06 20.15
C ILE A 152 -20.03 5.93 20.32
N PHE A 153 -20.58 6.45 19.22
CA PHE A 153 -21.76 7.33 19.22
C PHE A 153 -23.07 6.59 18.94
N ASP A 154 -23.04 5.30 18.72
CA ASP A 154 -24.23 4.47 18.49
C ASP A 154 -24.88 4.12 19.84
N GLU A 155 -26.05 4.69 20.12
CA GLU A 155 -26.76 4.47 21.39
C GLU A 155 -27.27 3.04 21.57
N SER A 156 -27.43 2.26 20.47
CA SER A 156 -27.80 0.85 20.52
C SER A 156 -26.68 -0.04 21.07
N ILE A 157 -25.44 0.45 21.10
CA ILE A 157 -24.27 -0.30 21.56
C ILE A 157 -24.06 -0.14 23.06
N LYS A 158 -24.20 -1.25 23.80
CA LYS A 158 -24.03 -1.30 25.25
C LYS A 158 -22.57 -1.15 25.69
N TYR A 159 -21.65 -1.86 25.05
CA TYR A 159 -20.23 -1.92 25.46
C TYR A 159 -19.35 -0.99 24.60
N LYS A 160 -19.35 0.31 24.92
CA LYS A 160 -18.61 1.32 24.15
C LYS A 160 -17.10 1.28 24.39
N LEU A 161 -16.65 0.75 25.53
CA LEU A 161 -15.23 0.73 25.91
C LEU A 161 -14.36 0.02 24.86
N ARG A 162 -14.81 -1.15 24.37
CA ARG A 162 -14.11 -1.90 23.31
C ARG A 162 -13.90 -1.06 22.04
N TRP A 163 -14.90 -0.24 21.68
CA TRP A 163 -14.82 0.59 20.49
C TRP A 163 -13.87 1.77 20.63
N ILE A 164 -13.71 2.28 21.87
CA ILE A 164 -12.70 3.30 22.18
C ILE A 164 -11.30 2.72 22.04
N ILE A 165 -11.06 1.53 22.57
CA ILE A 165 -9.79 0.80 22.44
C ILE A 165 -9.48 0.55 20.96
N ILE A 166 -10.44 -0.05 20.22
CA ILE A 166 -10.26 -0.34 18.78
C ILE A 166 -10.02 0.94 17.98
N ALA A 167 -10.75 2.03 18.29
CA ALA A 167 -10.54 3.32 17.62
C ALA A 167 -9.14 3.89 17.90
N GLY A 168 -8.65 3.85 19.14
CA GLY A 168 -7.32 4.33 19.50
C GLY A 168 -6.22 3.50 18.84
N LEU A 169 -6.33 2.17 18.87
CA LEU A 169 -5.37 1.27 18.22
C LEU A 169 -5.36 1.45 16.71
N SER A 170 -6.52 1.45 16.05
CA SER A 170 -6.62 1.59 14.59
C SER A 170 -6.19 2.98 14.10
N PHE A 171 -6.49 4.03 14.86
CA PHE A 171 -5.97 5.38 14.61
C PHE A 171 -4.45 5.39 14.64
N ALA A 172 -3.85 4.88 15.72
CA ALA A 172 -2.40 4.88 15.91
C ALA A 172 -1.69 4.05 14.82
N VAL A 173 -2.21 2.86 14.49
CA VAL A 173 -1.67 2.03 13.41
C VAL A 173 -1.78 2.75 12.07
N SER A 174 -2.94 3.34 11.73
CA SER A 174 -3.13 4.06 10.46
C SER A 174 -2.13 5.21 10.30
N THR A 175 -1.90 5.97 11.38
CA THR A 175 -0.97 7.12 11.36
C THR A 175 0.49 6.67 11.26
N GLN A 176 0.84 5.48 11.74
CA GLN A 176 2.16 4.89 11.55
C GLN A 176 2.38 4.29 10.16
N LEU A 177 1.33 3.82 9.50
CA LEU A 177 1.46 3.19 8.19
C LEU A 177 1.72 4.21 7.06
N HIS A 178 1.19 5.43 7.16
CA HIS A 178 1.39 6.42 6.10
C HIS A 178 1.24 7.85 6.60
N PHE A 179 2.14 8.72 6.12
CA PHE A 179 2.15 10.15 6.46
C PHE A 179 0.81 10.86 6.21
N LEU A 180 0.09 10.49 5.16
CA LEU A 180 -1.21 11.12 4.87
C LEU A 180 -2.25 10.82 5.94
N SER A 181 -2.33 9.61 6.44
CA SER A 181 -3.22 9.29 7.56
C SER A 181 -2.77 9.99 8.84
N PHE A 182 -1.46 10.16 9.06
CA PHE A 182 -0.93 10.96 10.15
C PHE A 182 -1.42 12.43 10.09
N ALA A 183 -1.48 13.02 8.89
CA ALA A 183 -1.96 14.39 8.72
C ALA A 183 -3.49 14.50 8.75
N THR A 184 -4.22 13.54 8.16
CA THR A 184 -5.66 13.67 7.92
C THR A 184 -6.54 13.19 9.06
N LEU A 185 -6.21 12.05 9.71
CA LEU A 185 -7.07 11.49 10.75
C LEU A 185 -7.22 12.39 11.99
N PRO A 186 -6.17 13.07 12.50
CA PRO A 186 -6.34 14.05 13.57
C PRO A 186 -7.30 15.18 13.18
N VAL A 187 -7.16 15.71 11.95
CA VAL A 187 -8.04 16.79 11.45
C VAL A 187 -9.49 16.33 11.40
N ILE A 188 -9.75 15.14 10.82
CA ILE A 188 -11.11 14.57 10.76
C ILE A 188 -11.69 14.42 12.18
N THR A 189 -10.88 13.88 13.11
CA THR A 189 -11.31 13.63 14.49
C THR A 189 -11.68 14.92 15.21
N VAL A 190 -10.80 15.92 15.15
CA VAL A 190 -11.01 17.23 15.81
C VAL A 190 -12.21 17.95 15.20
N VAL A 191 -12.30 18.03 13.88
CA VAL A 191 -13.40 18.70 13.19
C VAL A 191 -14.72 17.98 13.48
N PHE A 192 -14.75 16.65 13.45
CA PHE A 192 -15.94 15.89 13.86
C PHE A 192 -16.35 16.20 15.30
N PHE A 193 -15.39 16.32 16.21
CA PHE A 193 -15.67 16.69 17.61
C PHE A 193 -16.25 18.10 17.75
N LEU A 194 -15.76 19.03 16.95
CA LEU A 194 -16.30 20.39 16.95
C LEU A 194 -17.79 20.43 16.52
N PHE A 195 -18.16 19.62 15.52
CA PHE A 195 -19.56 19.54 15.06
C PHE A 195 -20.46 18.66 15.97
N SER A 196 -19.88 17.80 16.80
CA SER A 196 -20.60 16.83 17.62
C SER A 196 -20.43 17.08 19.14
N ARG A 197 -20.18 18.31 19.56
CA ARG A 197 -19.81 18.67 20.96
C ARG A 197 -20.81 18.15 22.02
N LYS A 198 -22.12 18.24 21.76
CA LYS A 198 -23.17 17.80 22.70
C LYS A 198 -23.10 16.29 22.96
N GLU A 199 -22.94 15.52 21.89
CA GLU A 199 -22.86 14.06 21.92
C GLU A 199 -21.56 13.57 22.53
N ILE A 200 -20.47 14.33 22.36
CA ILE A 200 -19.16 14.00 22.96
C ILE A 200 -19.26 14.10 24.48
N LYS A 201 -19.83 15.20 25.00
CA LYS A 201 -20.08 15.36 26.45
C LYS A 201 -20.91 14.20 27.01
N LYS A 202 -21.89 13.69 26.22
CA LYS A 202 -22.76 12.57 26.63
C LYS A 202 -22.04 11.20 26.56
N ASN A 203 -21.26 10.95 25.52
CA ASN A 203 -20.71 9.60 25.21
C ASN A 203 -19.24 9.42 25.60
N LEU A 204 -18.44 10.50 25.59
CA LEU A 204 -17.00 10.51 25.85
C LEU A 204 -16.72 11.40 27.07
N GLY A 205 -16.76 10.82 28.27
CA GLY A 205 -16.20 11.48 29.46
C GLY A 205 -14.65 11.48 29.37
N TRP A 206 -14.01 12.34 30.20
CA TRP A 206 -12.55 12.50 30.21
C TRP A 206 -11.77 11.18 30.36
N LYS A 207 -12.26 10.21 31.16
CA LYS A 207 -11.64 8.88 31.34
C LYS A 207 -11.57 8.10 30.02
N LYS A 208 -12.59 8.21 29.17
CA LYS A 208 -12.64 7.55 27.88
C LYS A 208 -11.73 8.23 26.85
N ILE A 209 -11.58 9.55 26.93
CA ILE A 209 -10.61 10.29 26.12
C ILE A 209 -9.19 9.89 26.52
N LEU A 210 -8.88 9.81 27.81
CA LEU A 210 -7.59 9.33 28.29
C LEU A 210 -7.29 7.89 27.85
N LEU A 211 -8.30 7.01 27.85
CA LEU A 211 -8.12 5.65 27.34
C LEU A 211 -7.81 5.66 25.84
N PHE A 212 -8.52 6.46 25.04
CA PHE A 212 -8.22 6.59 23.60
C PHE A 212 -6.79 7.09 23.36
N LEU A 213 -6.38 8.12 24.06
CA LEU A 213 -5.01 8.65 24.00
C LEU A 213 -3.98 7.65 24.52
N GLY A 214 -4.29 6.91 25.60
CA GLY A 214 -3.44 5.85 26.12
C GLY A 214 -3.18 4.73 25.12
N MET A 215 -4.18 4.34 24.31
CA MET A 215 -4.00 3.37 23.23
C MET A 215 -3.09 3.92 22.13
N ILE A 216 -3.19 5.20 21.81
CA ILE A 216 -2.28 5.84 20.85
C ILE A 216 -0.85 5.83 21.40
N ILE A 217 -0.65 6.28 22.65
CA ILE A 217 0.66 6.30 23.29
C ILE A 217 1.28 4.91 23.34
N LEU A 218 0.51 3.87 23.68
CA LEU A 218 0.97 2.48 23.70
C LEU A 218 1.55 2.04 22.35
N VAL A 219 0.86 2.33 21.25
CA VAL A 219 1.31 1.95 19.91
C VAL A 219 2.50 2.81 19.46
N TYR A 220 2.60 4.06 19.92
CA TYR A 220 3.70 4.98 19.62
C TYR A 220 4.90 4.82 20.56
N LEU A 221 4.84 3.94 21.57
CA LEU A 221 5.93 3.73 22.53
C LEU A 221 7.31 3.50 21.86
N PRO A 222 7.45 2.65 20.83
CA PRO A 222 8.74 2.48 20.16
C PRO A 222 9.27 3.79 19.55
N VAL A 223 8.39 4.59 18.95
CA VAL A 223 8.75 5.89 18.38
C VAL A 223 9.19 6.85 19.47
N ALA A 224 8.46 6.90 20.59
CA ALA A 224 8.81 7.74 21.73
C ALA A 224 10.18 7.37 22.33
N VAL A 225 10.44 6.07 22.49
CA VAL A 225 11.75 5.57 22.94
C VAL A 225 12.86 5.98 21.97
N ASN A 226 12.64 5.85 20.66
CA ASN A 226 13.60 6.32 19.67
C ASN A 226 13.86 7.83 19.78
N GLU A 227 12.83 8.65 19.96
CA GLU A 227 12.98 10.10 20.09
C GLU A 227 13.81 10.48 21.34
N ILE A 228 13.58 9.79 22.45
CA ILE A 228 14.37 10.02 23.68
C ILE A 228 15.85 9.68 23.43
N ILE A 229 16.14 8.49 22.88
CA ILE A 229 17.53 8.02 22.67
C ILE A 229 18.25 8.88 21.63
N THR A 230 17.54 9.37 20.62
CA THR A 230 18.13 10.15 19.51
C THR A 230 18.03 11.65 19.69
N TYR A 231 17.54 12.12 20.84
CA TYR A 231 17.32 13.54 21.10
C TYR A 231 16.48 14.22 20.01
N GLY A 232 15.37 13.56 19.61
CA GLY A 232 14.39 14.14 18.68
C GLY A 232 14.76 14.10 17.20
N LYS A 233 15.74 13.29 16.77
CA LYS A 233 16.19 13.25 15.35
C LYS A 233 15.10 13.00 14.34
N ASN A 234 14.10 12.15 14.64
CA ASN A 234 13.01 11.89 13.70
C ASN A 234 11.99 13.04 13.68
N THR A 235 11.81 13.73 14.81
CA THR A 235 11.04 14.98 14.90
C THR A 235 11.71 16.09 14.09
N ASP A 236 13.03 16.26 14.17
CA ASP A 236 13.77 17.20 13.33
C ASP A 236 13.64 16.86 11.84
N ALA A 237 13.71 15.57 11.50
CA ALA A 237 13.49 15.10 10.14
C ALA A 237 12.06 15.41 9.63
N PHE A 238 11.05 15.38 10.51
CA PHE A 238 9.68 15.78 10.19
C PHE A 238 9.61 17.27 9.82
N PHE A 239 10.15 18.16 10.65
CA PHE A 239 10.16 19.59 10.33
C PHE A 239 11.00 19.91 9.09
N ALA A 240 12.14 19.24 8.92
CA ALA A 240 12.96 19.36 7.72
C ALA A 240 12.21 18.90 6.46
N ALA A 241 11.44 17.81 6.54
CA ALA A 241 10.63 17.32 5.42
C ALA A 241 9.54 18.31 4.99
N ILE A 242 8.93 19.02 5.94
CA ILE A 242 7.95 20.08 5.66
C ILE A 242 8.63 21.26 4.95
N LYS A 243 9.81 21.66 5.43
CA LYS A 243 10.56 22.79 4.88
C LYS A 243 11.22 22.51 3.52
N SER A 244 11.73 21.29 3.32
CA SER A 244 12.56 20.93 2.16
C SER A 244 11.79 20.61 0.87
N LYS A 245 10.47 20.50 0.94
CA LYS A 245 9.62 20.16 -0.22
C LYS A 245 8.51 21.19 -0.46
N PRO A 246 8.82 22.50 -0.56
CA PRO A 246 7.83 23.46 -1.00
C PRO A 246 7.41 23.09 -2.43
N SER A 247 6.13 23.21 -2.71
CA SER A 247 5.67 23.12 -4.10
C SER A 247 6.24 24.31 -4.86
N HIS A 248 7.01 24.06 -5.92
CA HIS A 248 7.45 25.10 -6.87
C HIS A 248 6.31 25.63 -7.76
N HIS A 249 5.09 25.11 -7.54
CA HIS A 249 3.89 25.46 -8.30
C HIS A 249 3.03 26.43 -7.51
N SER A 250 2.32 27.31 -8.23
CA SER A 250 1.33 28.19 -7.61
C SER A 250 0.21 27.37 -6.94
N LEU A 251 -0.46 27.96 -5.95
CA LEU A 251 -1.61 27.33 -5.29
C LEU A 251 -2.66 26.87 -6.31
N TRP A 252 -2.93 27.69 -7.33
CA TRP A 252 -3.88 27.36 -8.38
C TRP A 252 -3.45 26.14 -9.21
N GLN A 253 -2.17 26.05 -9.57
CA GLN A 253 -1.63 24.89 -10.28
C GLN A 253 -1.74 23.61 -9.43
N ASN A 254 -1.52 23.71 -8.12
CA ASN A 254 -1.69 22.59 -7.21
C ASN A 254 -3.15 22.15 -7.10
N ILE A 255 -4.10 23.08 -7.01
CA ILE A 255 -5.54 22.79 -7.01
C ILE A 255 -5.95 22.06 -8.30
N LEU A 256 -5.54 22.55 -9.47
CA LEU A 256 -5.85 21.93 -10.76
C LEU A 256 -5.25 20.52 -10.89
N ARG A 257 -4.03 20.32 -10.37
CA ARG A 257 -3.39 19.00 -10.34
C ARG A 257 -4.11 18.06 -9.39
N ASP A 258 -4.46 18.52 -8.20
CA ASP A 258 -5.19 17.75 -7.22
C ASP A 258 -6.55 17.33 -7.79
N PHE A 259 -7.31 18.25 -8.34
CA PHE A 259 -8.56 17.99 -9.05
C PHE A 259 -8.39 16.89 -10.12
N ARG A 260 -7.36 17.00 -10.96
CA ARG A 260 -7.08 15.99 -12.00
C ARG A 260 -6.76 14.62 -11.41
N TYR A 261 -5.86 14.55 -10.42
CA TYR A 261 -5.45 13.27 -9.83
C TYR A 261 -6.58 12.59 -9.05
N TRP A 262 -7.39 13.36 -8.33
CA TRP A 262 -8.58 12.83 -7.66
C TRP A 262 -9.54 12.20 -8.66
N GLY A 263 -9.92 12.94 -9.68
CA GLY A 263 -10.82 12.42 -10.70
C GLY A 263 -10.26 11.21 -11.42
N GLN A 264 -8.98 11.23 -11.83
CA GLN A 264 -8.32 10.09 -12.48
C GLN A 264 -8.28 8.84 -11.60
N ASN A 265 -7.96 8.98 -10.30
CA ASN A 265 -7.89 7.83 -9.40
C ASN A 265 -9.27 7.31 -9.03
N TRP A 266 -10.26 8.17 -8.84
CA TRP A 266 -11.63 7.72 -8.62
C TRP A 266 -12.22 7.01 -9.84
N PHE A 267 -11.94 7.52 -11.04
CA PHE A 267 -12.31 6.85 -12.29
C PHE A 267 -11.65 5.46 -12.39
N LEU A 268 -10.36 5.38 -12.05
CA LEU A 268 -9.63 4.10 -12.01
C LEU A 268 -10.26 3.10 -11.02
N VAL A 269 -10.58 3.53 -9.79
CA VAL A 269 -11.20 2.68 -8.76
C VAL A 269 -12.52 2.09 -9.25
N ILE A 270 -13.31 2.89 -9.96
CA ILE A 270 -14.66 2.49 -10.40
C ILE A 270 -14.62 1.65 -11.68
N THR A 271 -13.73 1.97 -12.62
CA THR A 271 -13.73 1.36 -13.96
C THR A 271 -12.55 0.45 -14.23
N SER A 272 -11.54 0.41 -13.35
CA SER A 272 -10.23 -0.19 -13.60
C SER A 272 -9.46 0.43 -14.79
N TRP A 273 -9.91 1.51 -15.36
CA TRP A 273 -9.29 2.14 -16.52
C TRP A 273 -8.12 3.02 -16.12
N ILE A 274 -6.91 2.67 -16.60
CA ILE A 274 -5.69 3.45 -16.35
C ILE A 274 -5.59 4.55 -17.42
N SER A 275 -5.79 5.79 -16.99
CA SER A 275 -5.71 6.93 -17.90
C SER A 275 -4.28 7.37 -18.17
N LYS A 276 -4.02 7.92 -19.37
CA LYS A 276 -2.77 8.64 -19.64
C LYS A 276 -2.68 9.86 -18.72
N LYS A 277 -1.48 10.15 -18.19
CA LYS A 277 -1.26 11.24 -17.21
C LYS A 277 -1.83 12.60 -17.66
N ALA A 278 -1.75 12.93 -18.95
CA ALA A 278 -2.22 14.21 -19.49
C ALA A 278 -3.74 14.27 -19.75
N SER A 279 -4.45 13.14 -19.72
CA SER A 279 -5.88 13.12 -20.07
C SER A 279 -6.72 13.67 -18.93
N LEU A 280 -7.53 14.69 -19.22
CA LEU A 280 -8.50 15.26 -18.29
C LEU A 280 -9.87 14.56 -18.37
N LYS A 281 -10.19 13.89 -19.50
CA LYS A 281 -11.51 13.24 -19.70
C LYS A 281 -11.95 12.32 -18.55
N PRO A 282 -11.13 11.36 -18.08
CA PRO A 282 -11.51 10.51 -16.95
C PRO A 282 -11.74 11.31 -15.66
N ALA A 283 -10.95 12.36 -15.44
CA ALA A 283 -11.13 13.22 -14.26
C ALA A 283 -12.46 13.96 -14.31
N ILE A 284 -12.80 14.57 -15.45
CA ILE A 284 -14.07 15.28 -15.64
C ILE A 284 -15.25 14.33 -15.43
N ILE A 285 -15.22 13.14 -16.03
CA ILE A 285 -16.27 12.13 -15.85
C ILE A 285 -16.44 11.75 -14.38
N ALA A 286 -15.34 11.52 -13.65
CA ALA A 286 -15.43 11.18 -12.22
C ALA A 286 -15.97 12.34 -11.37
N TRP A 287 -15.53 13.57 -11.64
CA TRP A 287 -16.00 14.73 -10.89
C TRP A 287 -17.48 14.98 -11.09
N PHE A 288 -17.94 15.08 -12.33
CA PHE A 288 -19.33 15.41 -12.63
C PHE A 288 -20.28 14.22 -12.53
N GLY A 289 -19.81 13.00 -12.78
CA GLY A 289 -20.63 11.78 -12.70
C GLY A 289 -20.73 11.18 -11.29
N MET A 290 -19.75 11.47 -10.40
CA MET A 290 -19.70 10.78 -9.11
C MET A 290 -19.31 11.67 -7.92
N ILE A 291 -18.19 12.40 -8.00
CA ILE A 291 -17.65 13.11 -6.81
C ILE A 291 -18.60 14.24 -6.41
N ILE A 292 -18.90 15.17 -7.31
CA ILE A 292 -19.78 16.30 -7.03
C ILE A 292 -21.20 15.81 -6.70
N PRO A 293 -21.85 14.95 -7.49
CA PRO A 293 -23.18 14.44 -7.15
C PRO A 293 -23.21 13.70 -5.81
N GLY A 294 -22.21 12.83 -5.56
CA GLY A 294 -22.10 12.08 -4.29
C GLY A 294 -21.96 13.00 -3.08
N LEU A 295 -21.11 14.03 -3.18
CA LEU A 295 -20.92 15.00 -2.10
C LEU A 295 -22.16 15.87 -1.85
N LEU A 296 -22.80 16.35 -2.92
CA LEU A 296 -24.04 17.14 -2.83
C LEU A 296 -25.17 16.31 -2.23
N LEU A 297 -25.29 15.04 -2.60
CA LEU A 297 -26.28 14.13 -2.01
C LEU A 297 -25.98 13.79 -0.56
N ALA A 298 -24.71 13.57 -0.20
CA ALA A 298 -24.33 13.40 1.20
C ALA A 298 -24.72 14.63 2.04
N ALA A 299 -24.45 15.83 1.54
CA ALA A 299 -24.84 17.09 2.20
C ALA A 299 -26.37 17.26 2.26
N LYS A 300 -27.10 16.94 1.19
CA LYS A 300 -28.58 16.96 1.16
C LYS A 300 -29.16 15.99 2.19
N PHE A 301 -28.67 14.75 2.22
CA PHE A 301 -29.10 13.74 3.18
C PHE A 301 -28.74 14.16 4.61
N TYR A 302 -27.57 14.74 4.84
CA TYR A 302 -27.16 15.26 6.14
C TYR A 302 -28.14 16.33 6.66
N ARG A 303 -28.60 17.24 5.81
CA ARG A 303 -29.57 18.29 6.18
C ARG A 303 -30.95 17.71 6.46
N ALA A 304 -31.39 16.74 5.68
CA ALA A 304 -32.71 16.13 5.78
C ALA A 304 -32.83 15.04 6.86
N GLU A 305 -31.70 14.45 7.29
CA GLU A 305 -31.68 13.32 8.22
C GLU A 305 -32.07 13.77 9.63
N LYS A 306 -33.07 13.10 10.21
CA LYS A 306 -33.54 13.34 11.58
C LYS A 306 -32.84 12.45 12.61
N ASN A 307 -32.38 11.26 12.20
CA ASN A 307 -31.66 10.34 13.07
C ASN A 307 -30.23 10.86 13.33
N SER A 308 -29.94 11.22 14.59
CA SER A 308 -28.65 11.78 15.00
C SER A 308 -27.47 10.90 14.64
N PHE A 309 -27.61 9.57 14.74
CA PHE A 309 -26.55 8.63 14.40
C PHE A 309 -26.25 8.58 12.90
N LYS A 310 -27.28 8.46 12.06
CA LYS A 310 -27.13 8.52 10.58
C LYS A 310 -26.56 9.85 10.11
N LYS A 311 -26.92 10.94 10.78
CA LYS A 311 -26.35 12.27 10.54
C LYS A 311 -24.86 12.31 10.79
N LYS A 312 -24.37 11.64 11.85
CA LYS A 312 -22.92 11.50 12.12
C LYS A 312 -22.20 10.67 11.08
N PHE A 313 -22.81 9.60 10.57
CA PHE A 313 -22.26 8.83 9.45
C PHE A 313 -22.04 9.72 8.22
N LEU A 314 -23.04 10.51 7.85
CA LEU A 314 -22.97 11.42 6.70
C LEU A 314 -21.92 12.52 6.91
N LEU A 315 -21.87 13.11 8.11
CA LEU A 315 -20.82 14.07 8.48
C LEU A 315 -19.44 13.47 8.34
N LEU A 316 -19.22 12.27 8.85
CA LEU A 316 -17.93 11.58 8.76
C LEU A 316 -17.53 11.32 7.32
N ALA A 317 -18.45 10.89 6.45
CA ALA A 317 -18.21 10.69 5.02
C ALA A 317 -17.78 11.99 4.31
N ILE A 318 -18.43 13.12 4.62
CA ILE A 318 -18.10 14.45 4.10
C ILE A 318 -16.70 14.88 4.60
N LEU A 319 -16.44 14.75 5.90
CA LEU A 319 -15.15 15.11 6.49
C LEU A 319 -14.03 14.23 5.98
N TRP A 320 -14.27 12.95 5.76
CA TRP A 320 -13.30 12.01 5.17
C TRP A 320 -12.87 12.49 3.78
N PHE A 321 -13.84 12.87 2.93
CA PHE A 321 -13.53 13.44 1.61
C PHE A 321 -12.76 14.76 1.74
N LEU A 322 -13.32 15.75 2.47
CA LEU A 322 -12.78 17.10 2.50
C LEU A 322 -11.38 17.19 3.11
N ALA A 323 -11.12 16.47 4.21
CA ALA A 323 -9.81 16.51 4.86
C ALA A 323 -8.70 15.99 3.94
N TYR A 324 -8.93 14.86 3.26
CA TYR A 324 -7.94 14.33 2.32
C TYR A 324 -7.78 15.22 1.09
N PHE A 325 -8.89 15.75 0.54
CA PHE A 325 -8.83 16.65 -0.60
C PHE A 325 -8.00 17.91 -0.29
N LEU A 326 -8.28 18.58 0.83
CA LEU A 326 -7.57 19.79 1.21
C LEU A 326 -6.09 19.55 1.52
N ILE A 327 -5.78 18.44 2.22
CA ILE A 327 -4.39 18.08 2.58
C ILE A 327 -3.58 17.66 1.35
N TYR A 328 -4.20 17.18 0.28
CA TYR A 328 -3.48 16.79 -0.94
C TYR A 328 -3.08 18.00 -1.80
N ILE A 329 -3.75 19.13 -1.71
CA ILE A 329 -3.45 20.32 -2.52
C ILE A 329 -1.95 20.69 -2.47
N PRO A 330 -1.32 20.91 -1.29
CA PRO A 330 0.09 21.32 -1.24
C PRO A 330 1.08 20.25 -1.75
N ILE A 331 0.68 18.97 -1.75
CA ILE A 331 1.51 17.84 -2.19
C ILE A 331 1.10 17.28 -3.56
N SER A 332 0.22 17.94 -4.28
CA SER A 332 -0.39 17.45 -5.53
C SER A 332 0.63 17.05 -6.59
N TYR A 333 1.81 17.66 -6.59
CA TYR A 333 2.92 17.33 -7.51
C TYR A 333 3.53 15.94 -7.26
N GLN A 334 3.32 15.33 -6.10
CA GLN A 334 3.84 14.01 -5.73
C GLN A 334 2.77 12.92 -5.62
N ILE A 335 1.50 13.23 -5.88
CA ILE A 335 0.40 12.25 -5.75
C ILE A 335 0.65 11.01 -6.60
N ARG A 336 0.44 9.85 -5.98
CA ARG A 336 0.55 8.51 -6.57
C ARG A 336 -0.71 7.69 -6.26
N PRO A 337 -1.05 6.67 -7.04
CA PRO A 337 -2.24 5.83 -6.78
C PRO A 337 -2.34 5.30 -5.36
N ARG A 338 -1.22 4.92 -4.74
CA ARG A 338 -1.18 4.45 -3.33
C ARG A 338 -1.73 5.44 -2.31
N PHE A 339 -1.71 6.74 -2.62
CA PHE A 339 -2.25 7.78 -1.73
C PHE A 339 -3.77 7.70 -1.61
N PHE A 340 -4.44 7.03 -2.55
CA PHE A 340 -5.89 6.81 -2.53
C PHE A 340 -6.31 5.52 -1.81
N LEU A 341 -5.37 4.70 -1.31
CA LEU A 341 -5.71 3.51 -0.52
C LEU A 341 -6.53 3.82 0.74
N PRO A 342 -6.20 4.86 1.55
CA PRO A 342 -7.05 5.24 2.68
C PRO A 342 -8.44 5.76 2.28
N LEU A 343 -8.65 6.02 1.00
CA LEU A 343 -9.90 6.52 0.43
C LEU A 343 -10.64 5.47 -0.41
N LEU A 344 -10.12 4.23 -0.50
CA LEU A 344 -10.61 3.21 -1.44
C LEU A 344 -12.12 2.92 -1.30
N ALA A 345 -12.67 3.02 -0.09
CA ALA A 345 -14.08 2.79 0.20
C ALA A 345 -14.99 3.97 -0.21
N LEU A 346 -14.43 5.19 -0.29
CA LEU A 346 -15.22 6.41 -0.48
C LEU A 346 -15.95 6.50 -1.83
N PRO A 347 -15.33 6.13 -2.98
CA PRO A 347 -16.02 6.08 -4.27
C PRO A 347 -17.29 5.21 -4.24
N PHE A 348 -17.22 4.04 -3.61
CA PHE A 348 -18.37 3.14 -3.48
C PHE A 348 -19.44 3.70 -2.56
N LEU A 349 -19.04 4.41 -1.50
CA LEU A 349 -19.96 5.11 -0.62
C LEU A 349 -20.73 6.22 -1.38
N PHE A 350 -20.04 7.01 -2.21
CA PHE A 350 -20.66 8.08 -3.00
C PHE A 350 -21.60 7.52 -4.08
N ILE A 351 -21.20 6.43 -4.75
CA ILE A 351 -22.07 5.69 -5.64
C ILE A 351 -23.31 5.20 -4.89
N GLY A 352 -23.15 4.74 -3.65
CA GLY A 352 -24.27 4.33 -2.81
C GLY A 352 -25.27 5.47 -2.54
N PHE A 353 -24.79 6.69 -2.28
CA PHE A 353 -25.69 7.86 -2.12
C PHE A 353 -26.43 8.19 -3.43
N ILE A 354 -25.74 8.15 -4.56
CA ILE A 354 -26.33 8.39 -5.89
C ILE A 354 -27.37 7.32 -6.22
N ALA A 355 -26.99 6.05 -6.09
CA ALA A 355 -27.85 4.93 -6.39
C ALA A 355 -29.11 4.92 -5.51
N LYS A 356 -28.94 5.14 -4.19
CA LYS A 356 -30.05 5.26 -3.25
C LYS A 356 -31.02 6.36 -3.67
N TYR A 357 -30.51 7.56 -3.98
CA TYR A 357 -31.33 8.71 -4.37
C TYR A 357 -32.21 8.41 -5.60
N PHE A 358 -31.64 7.82 -6.65
CA PHE A 358 -32.39 7.48 -7.86
C PHE A 358 -33.31 6.28 -7.65
N TRP A 359 -32.92 5.29 -6.85
CA TRP A 359 -33.71 4.11 -6.55
C TRP A 359 -34.99 4.42 -5.78
N GLU A 360 -34.92 5.36 -4.83
CA GLU A 360 -36.05 5.79 -4.00
C GLU A 360 -37.00 6.74 -4.74
N LYS A 361 -36.62 7.26 -5.90
CA LYS A 361 -37.56 7.98 -6.77
C LYS A 361 -38.61 6.99 -7.30
N ASN A 362 -39.86 7.32 -7.07
CA ASN A 362 -41.06 6.45 -7.31
C ASN A 362 -41.31 6.11 -8.79
N ARG A 363 -40.29 6.12 -9.68
CA ARG A 363 -40.38 5.79 -11.12
C ARG A 363 -39.42 4.67 -11.44
N ASN A 364 -39.92 3.52 -11.87
CA ASN A 364 -39.13 2.35 -12.28
C ASN A 364 -38.06 2.66 -13.35
N ILE A 365 -38.28 3.71 -14.15
CA ILE A 365 -37.35 4.16 -15.19
C ILE A 365 -35.93 4.48 -14.63
N TRP A 366 -35.80 4.91 -13.36
CA TRP A 366 -34.50 5.21 -12.74
C TRP A 366 -33.78 3.96 -12.23
N LYS A 367 -34.48 2.86 -12.03
CA LYS A 367 -33.87 1.61 -11.53
C LYS A 367 -32.95 0.97 -12.56
N ILE A 368 -33.36 1.03 -13.85
CA ILE A 368 -32.59 0.46 -14.97
C ILE A 368 -31.20 1.11 -15.10
N PRO A 369 -31.06 2.46 -15.20
CA PRO A 369 -29.75 3.11 -15.24
C PRO A 369 -28.90 2.82 -14.00
N VAL A 370 -29.49 2.76 -12.80
CA VAL A 370 -28.74 2.42 -11.58
C VAL A 370 -28.14 1.02 -11.69
N VAL A 371 -28.94 0.02 -12.06
CA VAL A 371 -28.45 -1.35 -12.24
C VAL A 371 -27.39 -1.42 -13.34
N ALA A 372 -27.59 -0.73 -14.47
CA ALA A 372 -26.64 -0.68 -15.56
C ALA A 372 -25.27 -0.10 -15.12
N VAL A 373 -25.27 1.01 -14.38
CA VAL A 373 -24.03 1.62 -13.85
C VAL A 373 -23.32 0.68 -12.89
N LEU A 374 -24.03 0.04 -11.94
CA LEU A 374 -23.44 -0.91 -11.01
C LEU A 374 -22.86 -2.14 -11.72
N ALA A 375 -23.55 -2.63 -12.76
CA ALA A 375 -23.06 -3.73 -13.61
C ALA A 375 -21.79 -3.33 -14.40
N ILE A 376 -21.75 -2.12 -14.97
CA ILE A 376 -20.56 -1.58 -15.67
C ILE A 376 -19.37 -1.50 -14.71
N ILE A 377 -19.58 -1.05 -13.47
CA ILE A 377 -18.53 -1.00 -12.46
C ILE A 377 -18.00 -2.40 -12.14
N LEU A 378 -18.90 -3.36 -11.93
CA LEU A 378 -18.55 -4.75 -11.64
C LEU A 378 -17.75 -5.37 -12.79
N VAL A 379 -18.31 -5.33 -14.00
CA VAL A 379 -17.71 -5.92 -15.20
C VAL A 379 -16.38 -5.24 -15.52
N GLY A 380 -16.31 -3.92 -15.42
CA GLY A 380 -15.08 -3.15 -15.64
C GLY A 380 -13.93 -3.57 -14.74
N ASN A 381 -14.18 -3.73 -13.43
CA ASN A 381 -13.17 -4.16 -12.47
C ASN A 381 -12.76 -5.63 -12.67
N LEU A 382 -13.70 -6.54 -12.91
CA LEU A 382 -13.40 -7.95 -13.22
C LEU A 382 -12.58 -8.08 -14.51
N TYR A 383 -12.99 -7.38 -15.57
CA TYR A 383 -12.27 -7.37 -16.85
C TYR A 383 -10.87 -6.76 -16.71
N GLY A 384 -10.73 -5.67 -15.94
CA GLY A 384 -9.43 -5.08 -15.63
C GLY A 384 -8.49 -6.04 -14.91
N THR A 385 -9.00 -6.76 -13.91
CA THR A 385 -8.24 -7.78 -13.17
C THR A 385 -7.84 -8.94 -14.10
N TYR A 386 -8.75 -9.42 -14.93
CA TYR A 386 -8.48 -10.47 -15.92
C TYR A 386 -7.35 -10.07 -16.89
N LEU A 387 -7.42 -8.86 -17.45
CA LEU A 387 -6.40 -8.37 -18.38
C LEU A 387 -5.04 -8.20 -17.67
N TRP A 388 -5.03 -7.73 -16.45
CA TRP A 388 -3.80 -7.62 -15.66
C TRP A 388 -3.16 -8.98 -15.39
N PHE A 389 -3.95 -10.01 -15.01
CA PHE A 389 -3.45 -11.37 -14.84
C PHE A 389 -2.89 -11.95 -16.15
N LYS A 390 -3.57 -11.70 -17.27
CA LYS A 390 -3.11 -12.12 -18.61
C LYS A 390 -1.76 -11.47 -18.96
N GLU A 391 -1.58 -10.18 -18.64
CA GLU A 391 -0.32 -9.48 -18.88
C GLU A 391 0.82 -10.01 -18.03
N ILE A 392 0.61 -10.26 -16.72
CA ILE A 392 1.63 -10.83 -15.83
C ILE A 392 2.03 -12.23 -16.29
N LYS A 393 1.06 -13.09 -16.62
CA LYS A 393 1.34 -14.43 -17.16
C LYS A 393 2.15 -14.37 -18.46
N SER A 394 1.86 -13.40 -19.31
CA SER A 394 2.65 -13.19 -20.55
C SER A 394 4.04 -12.65 -20.26
N ALA A 395 4.20 -11.80 -19.26
CA ALA A 395 5.49 -11.24 -18.85
C ALA A 395 6.45 -12.30 -18.33
N GLN A 396 5.96 -13.35 -17.66
CA GLN A 396 6.79 -14.49 -17.24
C GLN A 396 7.48 -15.19 -18.44
N LYS A 397 6.78 -15.31 -19.57
CA LYS A 397 7.28 -16.07 -20.73
C LYS A 397 8.06 -15.22 -21.72
N LYS A 398 7.63 -13.99 -22.01
CA LYS A 398 8.08 -13.21 -23.19
C LYS A 398 8.74 -11.87 -22.86
N GLY A 399 8.89 -11.49 -21.58
CA GLY A 399 9.44 -10.19 -21.21
C GLY A 399 8.59 -9.02 -21.71
N VAL A 400 7.28 -9.20 -21.77
CA VAL A 400 6.31 -8.15 -22.14
C VAL A 400 6.14 -7.20 -20.98
N TYR A 401 6.06 -5.89 -21.27
CA TYR A 401 5.80 -4.88 -20.25
C TYR A 401 4.30 -4.74 -20.00
N PRO A 402 3.80 -5.05 -18.77
CA PRO A 402 2.41 -4.87 -18.43
C PRO A 402 1.99 -3.40 -18.55
N GLN A 403 0.90 -3.15 -19.26
CA GLN A 403 0.32 -1.83 -19.41
C GLN A 403 -0.67 -1.49 -18.27
N ARG A 404 -1.21 -2.55 -17.65
CA ARG A 404 -2.28 -2.45 -16.68
C ARG A 404 -1.84 -2.36 -15.24
N THR A 405 -0.56 -2.51 -14.93
CA THR A 405 -0.11 -2.29 -13.55
C THR A 405 -0.13 -0.80 -13.18
N ILE A 406 -0.70 -0.50 -12.03
CA ILE A 406 -0.73 0.86 -11.45
C ILE A 406 0.52 1.17 -10.66
N ILE A 407 1.24 0.15 -10.26
CA ILE A 407 2.51 0.29 -9.54
C ILE A 407 3.58 0.70 -10.54
N LEU A 408 3.94 1.99 -10.53
CA LEU A 408 4.81 2.60 -11.55
C LEU A 408 6.15 1.87 -11.75
N LYS A 409 6.70 1.28 -10.69
CA LYS A 409 7.96 0.57 -10.71
C LYS A 409 7.84 -0.90 -11.15
N ALA A 410 6.64 -1.42 -11.33
CA ALA A 410 6.36 -2.80 -11.75
C ALA A 410 6.12 -2.95 -13.26
N ARG A 411 6.27 -1.88 -14.04
CA ARG A 411 5.97 -1.87 -15.48
C ARG A 411 6.87 -2.76 -16.34
N ASP A 412 7.96 -3.26 -15.79
CA ASP A 412 8.81 -4.26 -16.45
C ASP A 412 8.24 -5.69 -16.37
N GLY A 413 7.20 -5.90 -15.56
CA GLY A 413 6.56 -7.19 -15.36
C GLY A 413 7.39 -8.20 -14.57
N ILE A 414 8.48 -7.77 -13.95
CA ILE A 414 9.31 -8.64 -13.12
C ILE A 414 8.64 -8.81 -11.76
N VAL A 415 8.36 -10.05 -11.42
CA VAL A 415 7.75 -10.51 -10.16
C VAL A 415 8.67 -11.54 -9.50
N LEU A 416 8.34 -11.98 -8.28
CA LEU A 416 9.14 -12.89 -7.47
C LEU A 416 9.60 -14.14 -8.24
N TRP A 417 8.69 -14.76 -9.00
CA TRP A 417 9.00 -15.93 -9.85
C TRP A 417 10.26 -15.78 -10.72
N HIS A 418 10.50 -14.60 -11.29
CA HIS A 418 11.65 -14.37 -12.15
C HIS A 418 12.97 -14.45 -11.38
N PHE A 419 13.01 -13.89 -10.17
CA PHE A 419 14.20 -13.93 -9.31
C PHE A 419 14.46 -15.34 -8.80
N GLU A 420 13.42 -16.08 -8.44
CA GLU A 420 13.55 -17.46 -7.96
C GLU A 420 14.03 -18.39 -9.06
N LYS A 421 13.45 -18.28 -10.27
CA LYS A 421 13.90 -19.09 -11.41
C LYS A 421 15.33 -18.76 -11.83
N ALA A 422 15.73 -17.51 -11.75
CA ALA A 422 17.11 -17.11 -11.98
C ALA A 422 18.06 -17.67 -10.91
N ALA A 423 17.67 -17.65 -9.63
CA ALA A 423 18.45 -18.23 -8.55
C ALA A 423 18.55 -19.76 -8.65
N GLU A 424 17.46 -20.45 -8.99
CA GLU A 424 17.46 -21.89 -9.26
C GLU A 424 18.42 -22.26 -10.41
N TYR A 425 18.41 -21.48 -11.49
CA TYR A 425 19.32 -21.67 -12.62
C TYR A 425 20.78 -21.58 -12.18
N ILE A 426 21.14 -20.51 -11.46
CA ILE A 426 22.51 -20.31 -10.97
C ILE A 426 22.94 -21.46 -10.06
N LYS A 427 22.08 -21.87 -9.11
CA LYS A 427 22.37 -22.94 -8.15
C LYS A 427 22.61 -24.30 -8.82
N ARG A 428 21.92 -24.57 -9.93
CA ARG A 428 22.11 -25.82 -10.70
C ARG A 428 23.39 -25.82 -11.54
N ASP A 429 23.83 -24.65 -11.97
CA ASP A 429 24.98 -24.48 -12.87
C ASP A 429 26.30 -24.35 -12.10
N CYS A 430 26.27 -23.98 -10.80
CA CYS A 430 27.48 -23.75 -10.01
C CYS A 430 27.22 -23.85 -8.49
N ASP A 431 28.09 -24.57 -7.79
CA ASP A 431 28.04 -24.74 -6.34
C ASP A 431 28.51 -23.49 -5.56
N LYS A 432 29.44 -22.72 -6.15
CA LYS A 432 30.03 -21.52 -5.56
C LYS A 432 29.81 -20.28 -6.44
N PRO A 433 28.58 -19.86 -6.67
CA PRO A 433 28.30 -18.73 -7.54
C PRO A 433 28.70 -17.40 -6.93
N LEU A 434 29.37 -16.58 -7.72
CA LEU A 434 29.68 -15.18 -7.43
C LEU A 434 28.78 -14.31 -8.29
N VAL A 435 27.82 -13.63 -7.67
CA VAL A 435 26.76 -12.95 -8.41
C VAL A 435 26.89 -11.44 -8.34
N TYR A 436 26.96 -10.81 -9.49
CA TYR A 436 27.02 -9.38 -9.67
C TYR A 436 25.67 -8.80 -10.10
N THR A 437 25.24 -7.73 -9.42
CA THR A 437 24.04 -7.00 -9.80
C THR A 437 24.43 -5.65 -10.40
N SER A 438 24.61 -5.60 -11.72
CA SER A 438 24.80 -4.33 -12.44
C SER A 438 23.50 -3.57 -12.66
N ALA A 439 22.38 -4.17 -12.28
CA ALA A 439 21.06 -3.61 -12.46
C ALA A 439 20.87 -2.34 -11.64
N SER A 440 19.88 -1.54 -12.05
CA SER A 440 19.44 -0.37 -11.30
C SER A 440 19.19 -0.73 -9.84
N SER A 441 19.27 0.25 -8.94
CA SER A 441 19.01 0.10 -7.50
C SER A 441 17.70 -0.66 -7.17
N GLU A 442 16.72 -0.60 -8.06
CA GLU A 442 15.42 -1.28 -7.93
C GLU A 442 15.51 -2.81 -7.91
N TYR A 443 16.53 -3.40 -8.57
CA TYR A 443 16.71 -4.86 -8.70
C TYR A 443 17.86 -5.41 -7.87
N LYS A 444 18.83 -4.59 -7.51
CA LYS A 444 20.00 -5.00 -6.72
C LYS A 444 19.59 -5.69 -5.41
N SER A 445 18.72 -5.05 -4.64
CA SER A 445 18.26 -5.59 -3.36
C SER A 445 17.39 -6.85 -3.50
N PRO A 446 16.40 -6.92 -4.43
CA PRO A 446 15.67 -8.16 -4.71
C PRO A 446 16.55 -9.34 -5.06
N VAL A 447 17.52 -9.17 -5.97
CA VAL A 447 18.46 -10.23 -6.36
C VAL A 447 19.27 -10.70 -5.16
N LYS A 448 19.91 -9.77 -4.41
CA LYS A 448 20.68 -10.12 -3.20
C LYS A 448 19.82 -10.89 -2.20
N TYR A 449 18.58 -10.45 -1.99
CA TYR A 449 17.70 -11.06 -1.03
C TYR A 449 17.30 -12.49 -1.42
N VAL A 450 16.86 -12.70 -2.68
CA VAL A 450 16.43 -14.03 -3.15
C VAL A 450 17.61 -15.00 -3.17
N LEU A 451 18.80 -14.55 -3.57
CA LEU A 451 20.02 -15.37 -3.49
C LEU A 451 20.34 -15.77 -2.04
N SER A 452 20.17 -14.85 -1.07
CA SER A 452 20.38 -15.16 0.35
C SER A 452 19.37 -16.20 0.91
N LEU A 453 18.16 -16.25 0.36
CA LEU A 453 17.17 -17.30 0.70
C LEU A 453 17.57 -18.67 0.13
N ALA A 454 18.29 -18.68 -0.99
CA ALA A 454 18.82 -19.90 -1.62
C ALA A 454 20.19 -20.34 -1.05
N ASN A 455 20.64 -19.72 0.05
CA ASN A 455 21.96 -19.92 0.68
C ASN A 455 23.13 -19.59 -0.26
N MET A 456 22.92 -18.69 -1.20
CA MET A 456 23.95 -18.17 -2.08
C MET A 456 24.34 -16.75 -1.66
N ASN A 457 25.64 -16.49 -1.52
CA ASN A 457 26.12 -15.16 -1.21
C ASN A 457 26.21 -14.31 -2.47
N ALA A 458 25.38 -13.28 -2.54
CA ALA A 458 25.64 -12.19 -3.48
C ALA A 458 26.86 -11.42 -2.96
N VAL A 459 27.99 -11.59 -3.63
CA VAL A 459 29.23 -10.91 -3.26
C VAL A 459 29.05 -9.42 -3.51
N SER A 460 29.29 -8.60 -2.49
CA SER A 460 29.46 -7.16 -2.66
C SER A 460 30.73 -6.95 -3.50
N ILE A 461 30.67 -6.00 -4.43
CA ILE A 461 31.78 -5.66 -5.33
C ILE A 461 33.09 -5.37 -4.58
N GLU A 462 32.99 -4.92 -3.34
CA GLU A 462 34.14 -4.54 -2.49
C GLU A 462 35.00 -5.72 -2.04
N ASN A 463 34.45 -6.94 -2.05
CA ASN A 463 35.11 -8.16 -1.56
C ASN A 463 35.43 -9.15 -2.69
N PHE A 464 35.48 -8.68 -3.93
CA PHE A 464 35.69 -9.53 -5.07
C PHE A 464 37.19 -9.81 -5.28
N ASP A 465 37.58 -11.04 -5.00
CA ASP A 465 38.92 -11.54 -5.25
C ASP A 465 38.90 -12.44 -6.48
N VAL A 466 39.53 -12.00 -7.56
CA VAL A 466 39.56 -12.73 -8.86
C VAL A 466 40.28 -14.08 -8.74
N GLY A 467 41.09 -14.27 -7.70
CA GLY A 467 41.80 -15.51 -7.41
C GLY A 467 40.94 -16.60 -6.73
N LYS A 468 39.66 -16.39 -6.48
CA LYS A 468 38.80 -17.42 -5.90
C LYS A 468 38.14 -18.28 -6.95
N ASP A 469 38.23 -19.60 -6.76
CA ASP A 469 37.47 -20.58 -7.54
C ASP A 469 35.97 -20.32 -7.42
N GLY A 470 35.32 -20.12 -8.54
CA GLY A 470 33.88 -19.88 -8.61
C GLY A 470 33.39 -19.50 -9.98
N CYS A 471 32.08 -19.51 -10.14
CA CYS A 471 31.44 -19.11 -11.40
C CYS A 471 30.86 -17.70 -11.24
N PHE A 472 31.04 -16.88 -12.25
CA PHE A 472 30.63 -15.47 -12.21
C PHE A 472 29.34 -15.26 -12.98
N TYR A 473 28.41 -14.56 -12.35
CA TYR A 473 27.12 -14.23 -12.94
C TYR A 473 26.78 -12.75 -12.80
N ALA A 474 26.05 -12.23 -13.77
CA ALA A 474 25.48 -10.90 -13.69
C ALA A 474 23.99 -10.92 -14.05
N PHE A 475 23.23 -10.05 -13.39
CA PHE A 475 21.82 -9.82 -13.70
C PHE A 475 21.63 -8.57 -14.54
N GLY A 476 20.75 -8.65 -15.54
CA GLY A 476 20.38 -7.52 -16.37
C GLY A 476 18.93 -7.56 -16.83
N LEU A 477 18.50 -6.49 -17.49
CA LEU A 477 17.17 -6.38 -18.08
C LEU A 477 17.24 -6.63 -19.58
N THR A 478 16.44 -7.54 -20.09
CA THR A 478 16.41 -7.95 -21.50
C THR A 478 16.24 -6.78 -22.50
N ARG A 479 15.58 -5.69 -22.09
CA ARG A 479 15.33 -4.50 -22.93
C ARG A 479 16.14 -3.26 -22.55
N SER A 480 17.05 -3.37 -21.60
CA SER A 480 17.92 -2.24 -21.31
C SER A 480 18.97 -2.11 -22.41
N LYS A 481 18.81 -1.09 -23.29
CA LYS A 481 19.89 -0.69 -24.21
C LYS A 481 21.16 -0.27 -23.43
N ASN A 482 21.01 0.06 -22.17
CA ASN A 482 22.04 0.41 -21.21
C ASN A 482 22.31 -0.73 -20.20
N PHE A 483 22.18 -1.98 -20.60
CA PHE A 483 22.97 -3.00 -19.98
C PHE A 483 24.43 -2.77 -20.44
N SER A 484 24.94 -1.60 -20.14
CA SER A 484 26.35 -1.44 -19.98
C SER A 484 26.68 -2.18 -18.69
N LEU A 485 27.04 -3.43 -18.79
CA LEU A 485 28.06 -3.95 -17.91
C LEU A 485 29.13 -2.88 -17.96
N LYS A 486 29.13 -1.98 -16.97
CA LYS A 486 30.21 -1.03 -16.77
C LYS A 486 31.45 -1.91 -16.71
N ASN A 487 32.32 -1.88 -17.67
CA ASN A 487 33.48 -2.75 -17.81
C ASN A 487 33.23 -4.05 -18.62
N LYS A 488 32.39 -3.97 -19.66
CA LYS A 488 32.17 -5.10 -20.59
C LYS A 488 33.50 -5.62 -21.21
N GLU A 489 34.50 -4.77 -21.25
CA GLU A 489 35.87 -5.08 -21.69
C GLU A 489 36.64 -6.01 -20.75
N LYS A 490 36.21 -6.12 -19.48
CA LYS A 490 36.89 -6.88 -18.43
C LYS A 490 36.49 -8.35 -18.32
N PHE A 491 35.50 -8.77 -19.08
CA PHE A 491 35.03 -10.15 -19.07
C PHE A 491 34.39 -10.55 -20.40
N ASP A 492 34.35 -11.86 -20.63
CA ASP A 492 33.62 -12.47 -21.72
C ASP A 492 32.32 -13.06 -21.25
N ILE A 493 31.25 -12.94 -22.05
CA ILE A 493 29.97 -13.56 -21.79
C ILE A 493 30.00 -14.99 -22.32
N LEU A 494 30.03 -15.97 -21.42
CA LEU A 494 30.03 -17.40 -21.78
C LEU A 494 28.64 -17.85 -22.24
N SER A 495 27.61 -17.44 -21.52
CA SER A 495 26.22 -17.78 -21.84
C SER A 495 25.22 -16.75 -21.26
N GLN A 496 23.98 -16.79 -21.74
CA GLN A 496 22.89 -15.99 -21.20
C GLN A 496 21.61 -16.81 -21.11
N SER A 497 20.88 -16.64 -20.00
CA SER A 497 19.58 -17.24 -19.79
C SER A 497 18.53 -16.17 -19.47
N LYS A 498 17.36 -16.25 -20.13
CA LYS A 498 16.29 -15.24 -20.02
C LYS A 498 15.11 -15.76 -19.21
N PHE A 499 14.68 -14.97 -18.24
CA PHE A 499 13.51 -15.20 -17.41
C PHE A 499 12.58 -13.99 -17.59
N GLY A 500 11.70 -14.04 -18.59
CA GLY A 500 10.90 -12.89 -18.98
C GLY A 500 11.76 -11.66 -19.34
N ALA A 501 11.62 -10.57 -18.58
CA ALA A 501 12.42 -9.36 -18.75
C ALA A 501 13.76 -9.40 -17.99
N LEU A 502 13.99 -10.39 -17.14
CA LEU A 502 15.24 -10.58 -16.40
C LEU A 502 16.19 -11.49 -17.21
N THR A 503 17.46 -11.12 -17.31
CA THR A 503 18.50 -11.93 -17.96
C THR A 503 19.63 -12.21 -16.98
N VAL A 504 20.07 -13.46 -16.94
CA VAL A 504 21.27 -13.90 -16.22
C VAL A 504 22.37 -14.15 -17.23
N TYR A 505 23.52 -13.56 -17.03
CA TYR A 505 24.73 -13.74 -17.82
C TYR A 505 25.73 -14.55 -17.01
N LYS A 506 26.30 -15.62 -17.60
CA LYS A 506 27.46 -16.30 -17.07
C LYS A 506 28.71 -15.64 -17.67
N LEU A 507 29.65 -15.27 -16.83
CA LEU A 507 30.79 -14.44 -17.19
C LEU A 507 32.09 -15.20 -16.99
N ASN A 508 33.11 -14.90 -17.81
CA ASN A 508 34.49 -15.29 -17.60
C ASN A 508 35.35 -14.03 -17.45
N PRO A 509 35.91 -13.72 -16.26
CA PRO A 509 36.82 -12.60 -16.08
C PRO A 509 38.09 -12.80 -16.95
N LYS A 510 38.57 -11.73 -17.58
CA LYS A 510 39.85 -11.73 -18.26
C LYS A 510 40.99 -11.70 -17.26
N GLU A 511 42.11 -12.33 -17.56
CA GLU A 511 43.28 -12.37 -16.69
C GLU A 511 43.74 -10.97 -16.25
N GLY A 512 44.02 -10.80 -14.95
CA GLY A 512 44.47 -9.55 -14.37
C GLY A 512 43.40 -8.48 -14.17
N GLU A 513 42.16 -8.73 -14.60
CA GLU A 513 41.08 -7.76 -14.49
C GLU A 513 40.01 -8.19 -13.48
N SER A 514 39.66 -7.30 -12.56
CA SER A 514 38.43 -7.46 -11.81
C SER A 514 37.27 -6.95 -12.65
N PRO A 515 36.26 -7.79 -12.97
CA PRO A 515 35.10 -7.35 -13.75
C PRO A 515 34.26 -6.30 -13.04
N PHE A 516 34.61 -5.97 -11.80
CA PHE A 516 33.82 -5.14 -10.92
C PHE A 516 34.63 -3.94 -10.41
N SER A 517 34.10 -2.75 -10.51
CA SER A 517 34.67 -1.56 -9.87
C SER A 517 34.47 -1.64 -8.34
N LYS A 518 35.38 -1.06 -7.55
CA LYS A 518 35.18 -0.87 -6.10
C LYS A 518 33.81 -0.22 -5.87
N GLY A 519 32.92 -0.92 -5.17
CA GLY A 519 31.54 -0.47 -4.96
C GLY A 519 31.42 0.65 -3.93
N GLU A 520 30.29 1.33 -3.97
CA GLU A 520 29.89 2.27 -2.93
C GLU A 520 29.88 1.57 -1.57
N LYS A 521 30.50 2.16 -0.56
CA LYS A 521 30.39 1.71 0.83
C LYS A 521 28.90 1.64 1.21
N GLU A 522 28.43 0.47 1.59
CA GLU A 522 27.10 0.38 2.24
C GLU A 522 27.12 1.29 3.47
N GLY A 523 26.41 2.40 3.39
CA GLY A 523 26.23 3.28 4.52
C GLY A 523 25.66 2.46 5.68
N LYS A 524 26.37 2.40 6.81
CA LYS A 524 25.85 1.77 8.03
C LYS A 524 24.47 2.36 8.31
N SER A 525 23.46 1.52 8.31
CA SER A 525 22.11 1.92 8.70
C SER A 525 22.18 2.43 10.13
N SER A 526 21.84 3.70 10.33
CA SER A 526 21.74 4.31 11.67
C SER A 526 20.42 3.95 12.37
N ARG A 527 19.86 2.76 12.09
CA ARG A 527 18.63 2.28 12.73
C ARG A 527 18.92 1.86 14.16
N ILE A 528 18.01 2.23 15.05
CA ILE A 528 18.01 1.81 16.45
C ILE A 528 17.00 0.67 16.59
N PHE A 529 17.42 -0.36 17.28
CA PHE A 529 16.64 -1.56 17.59
C PHE A 529 16.37 -1.62 19.09
N TRP A 530 15.43 -2.46 19.52
CA TRP A 530 15.13 -2.66 20.94
C TRP A 530 16.35 -3.11 21.76
N LYS A 531 17.26 -3.91 21.19
CA LYS A 531 18.50 -4.32 21.85
C LYS A 531 19.47 -3.17 22.17
N ASP A 532 19.32 -2.04 21.48
CA ASP A 532 20.17 -0.86 21.66
C ASP A 532 19.64 0.08 22.75
N VAL A 533 18.49 -0.29 23.36
CA VAL A 533 17.86 0.48 24.44
C VAL A 533 18.43 0.00 25.77
N HIS A 534 19.26 0.82 26.37
CA HIS A 534 19.78 0.62 27.71
C HIS A 534 19.00 1.52 28.66
N PHE A 535 18.21 0.93 29.57
CA PHE A 535 17.48 1.64 30.63
C PHE A 535 18.38 1.90 31.83
#